data_5897e3ab0c0c9ea71c87fbc31d06e432
#
_entry.id   5897e3ab0c0c9ea71c87fbc31d06e432
#
_cell.length_a   1.000
_cell.length_b   1.000
_cell.length_c   1.000
_cell.angle_alpha   90.00
_cell.angle_beta   90.00
_cell.angle_gamma   90.00
#
_symmetry.space_group_name_H-M   'P 1'
#
loop_
_entity.id
_entity.type
_entity.pdbx_description
1 polymer ?
#
loop_
_entity_poly.entity_id
_entity_poly.type
_entity_poly.pdbx_seq_one_letter_code
_entity_poly.pdbx_strand_id
1 'polypeptide(L)'
;MTDPLTKAGSTEPGTTEPGPAGTSSAETGSAETGSAGRRLPRLTVAGRDLTLEAGLAALLIAFIVIAGSTTDAFLTEGNITNLLKQMVTTGLLAFGMLTVILTGGIDLSVGSVVAFSGIVAAGLSAGLPVPLAMLIGLASGVGFGLVNGALVARFQLAPFVVTLAALTTIRGLAFVYSETPVAPEKEGFFELGSAVLGPLPVSTLIMLAVFLAGGIFLSRTPAGRSLVAIGGSAETVRLAGIGVRRHIVLAYAISGACAGLAGVILASRVGIAQPSVGTAFELDAIAACVIGGASLAGGKGSVRATFAGVLVLALINNLLNLYDVQSFWQQVLKGLIIVAVILVQRTGRFRTAIGASNPGKVKLS
;
A
#
# COMPACT_ATOMS: atom_id res chain seq x y z
N MET A 1 61.42 7.04 31.51
CA MET A 1 61.43 8.03 32.61
C MET A 1 60.04 7.99 33.21
N THR A 2 59.96 7.16 34.15
CA THR A 2 59.57 7.20 35.56
C THR A 2 58.07 7.18 35.81
N ASP A 3 57.58 6.02 36.14
CA ASP A 3 56.60 5.64 37.18
C ASP A 3 57.06 6.22 38.55
N PRO A 4 56.33 6.28 39.65
CA PRO A 4 55.40 5.27 40.20
C PRO A 4 54.33 5.69 41.25
N LEU A 5 53.51 4.71 41.67
CA LEU A 5 53.12 4.32 43.07
C LEU A 5 52.03 5.18 43.79
N THR A 6 51.08 4.69 44.46
CA THR A 6 50.68 3.58 45.32
C THR A 6 49.63 4.03 46.36
N LYS A 7 48.71 3.22 46.77
CA LYS A 7 48.18 2.81 48.10
C LYS A 7 46.65 2.71 48.07
N ALA A 8 46.03 1.60 48.14
CA ALA A 8 45.86 0.61 49.24
C ALA A 8 45.06 1.16 50.45
N GLY A 9 43.92 0.56 50.70
CA GLY A 9 43.13 0.73 51.91
C GLY A 9 41.96 -0.25 51.97
N SER A 10 42.25 -1.41 52.53
CA SER A 10 41.33 -2.50 52.93
C SER A 10 40.55 -2.13 54.19
N THR A 11 39.28 -2.59 54.31
CA THR A 11 38.75 -3.19 55.56
C THR A 11 37.39 -3.85 55.32
N GLU A 12 37.32 -5.13 55.52
CA GLU A 12 36.17 -5.98 55.92
C GLU A 12 36.04 -5.96 57.46
N PRO A 13 35.12 -6.77 58.08
CA PRO A 13 33.71 -7.09 57.89
C PRO A 13 32.86 -6.89 59.15
N GLY A 14 31.55 -7.01 59.07
CA GLY A 14 30.65 -7.04 60.23
C GLY A 14 29.50 -8.02 60.05
N THR A 15 29.68 -9.18 60.64
CA THR A 15 28.69 -10.22 60.90
C THR A 15 27.71 -9.84 62.00
N THR A 16 26.40 -10.09 61.85
CA THR A 16 25.53 -10.49 62.97
C THR A 16 24.33 -11.30 62.49
N GLU A 17 24.18 -12.47 63.05
CA GLU A 17 23.12 -13.45 62.95
C GLU A 17 21.99 -13.21 63.97
N PRO A 18 21.01 -14.15 64.13
CA PRO A 18 19.59 -13.99 63.87
C PRO A 18 18.71 -14.06 65.15
N GLY A 19 17.40 -13.84 65.00
CA GLY A 19 16.41 -14.10 66.07
C GLY A 19 14.98 -14.21 65.55
N PRO A 20 14.02 -14.74 66.32
CA PRO A 20 13.40 -16.01 65.94
C PRO A 20 11.88 -15.90 65.56
N ALA A 21 11.38 -17.00 65.12
CA ALA A 21 10.04 -17.45 64.81
C ALA A 21 8.86 -16.84 65.58
N GLY A 22 7.80 -16.49 64.84
CA GLY A 22 6.46 -16.30 65.34
C GLY A 22 5.47 -17.07 64.48
N THR A 23 4.97 -18.17 65.03
CA THR A 23 3.85 -19.02 64.52
C THR A 23 2.52 -18.29 64.73
N SER A 24 1.66 -18.21 63.70
CA SER A 24 0.21 -18.16 63.92
C SER A 24 -0.58 -18.54 62.67
N SER A 25 -1.24 -19.68 62.80
CA SER A 25 -2.63 -20.01 62.43
C SER A 25 -3.10 -19.95 60.97
N ALA A 26 -3.38 -21.12 60.48
CA ALA A 26 -4.17 -21.43 59.29
C ALA A 26 -5.61 -20.92 59.41
N GLU A 27 -6.07 -20.21 58.37
CA GLU A 27 -7.49 -20.15 58.03
C GLU A 27 -7.69 -20.68 56.60
N THR A 28 -8.39 -21.77 56.51
CA THR A 28 -8.91 -22.42 55.34
C THR A 28 -10.01 -21.57 54.73
N GLY A 29 -9.72 -20.85 53.66
CA GLY A 29 -10.71 -20.19 52.78
C GLY A 29 -10.80 -20.91 51.46
N SER A 30 -11.94 -21.54 51.23
CA SER A 30 -12.34 -22.30 50.04
C SER A 30 -12.13 -21.51 48.76
N ALA A 31 -11.37 -22.10 47.85
CA ALA A 31 -11.17 -21.61 46.48
C ALA A 31 -12.47 -21.78 45.67
N GLU A 32 -13.19 -20.72 45.42
CA GLU A 32 -14.12 -20.63 44.32
C GLU A 32 -13.34 -20.44 43.02
N THR A 33 -13.27 -21.51 42.25
CA THR A 33 -12.81 -21.48 40.85
C THR A 33 -13.80 -20.72 39.96
N GLY A 34 -13.77 -19.43 40.00
CA GLY A 34 -14.39 -18.55 39.03
C GLY A 34 -13.56 -18.53 37.74
N SER A 35 -13.92 -19.37 36.78
CA SER A 35 -13.43 -19.33 35.41
C SER A 35 -13.79 -17.96 34.79
N ALA A 36 -12.99 -16.96 35.04
CA ALA A 36 -13.05 -15.69 34.33
C ALA A 36 -12.48 -15.93 32.92
N GLY A 37 -13.33 -16.45 32.03
CA GLY A 37 -13.07 -16.45 30.61
C GLY A 37 -12.69 -15.04 30.15
N ARG A 38 -11.39 -14.83 29.92
CA ARG A 38 -10.81 -13.62 29.39
C ARG A 38 -11.39 -13.42 27.98
N ARG A 39 -12.57 -12.77 27.92
CA ARG A 39 -13.13 -12.31 26.66
C ARG A 39 -12.16 -11.32 26.07
N LEU A 40 -11.40 -11.79 25.08
CA LEU A 40 -10.62 -10.89 24.22
C LEU A 40 -11.56 -9.78 23.76
N PRO A 41 -11.16 -8.51 23.84
CA PRO A 41 -11.98 -7.42 23.35
C PRO A 41 -12.32 -7.69 21.88
N ARG A 42 -13.58 -7.88 21.58
CA ARG A 42 -14.07 -7.88 20.21
C ARG A 42 -13.70 -6.52 19.66
N LEU A 43 -12.69 -6.48 18.82
CA LEU A 43 -12.37 -5.33 17.98
C LEU A 43 -13.64 -5.04 17.17
N THR A 44 -14.43 -4.09 17.58
CA THR A 44 -15.54 -3.53 16.83
C THR A 44 -14.98 -2.69 15.68
N VAL A 45 -14.44 -3.37 14.67
CA VAL A 45 -13.94 -2.79 13.42
C VAL A 45 -15.11 -2.34 12.53
N ALA A 46 -16.30 -2.94 12.69
CA ALA A 46 -17.44 -2.75 11.80
C ALA A 46 -18.06 -1.32 11.79
N GLY A 47 -18.04 -0.60 12.90
CA GLY A 47 -18.70 0.73 12.96
C GLY A 47 -17.87 1.88 12.37
N ARG A 48 -16.55 1.70 12.22
CA ARG A 48 -15.65 2.76 11.75
C ARG A 48 -15.38 2.68 10.26
N ASP A 49 -15.41 1.48 9.71
CA ASP A 49 -15.23 1.25 8.27
C ASP A 49 -16.47 1.75 7.49
N LEU A 50 -17.67 1.54 8.03
CA LEU A 50 -18.94 2.03 7.44
C LEU A 50 -18.99 3.56 7.34
N THR A 51 -18.44 4.30 8.32
CA THR A 51 -18.43 5.77 8.29
C THR A 51 -17.45 6.31 7.25
N LEU A 52 -16.29 5.67 7.07
CA LEU A 52 -15.31 6.06 6.05
C LEU A 52 -15.84 5.73 4.65
N GLU A 53 -16.36 4.52 4.45
CA GLU A 53 -16.93 4.08 3.16
C GLU A 53 -18.13 4.97 2.77
N ALA A 54 -19.00 5.31 3.71
CA ALA A 54 -20.11 6.24 3.48
C ALA A 54 -19.62 7.66 3.16
N GLY A 55 -18.58 8.15 3.85
CA GLY A 55 -17.96 9.44 3.57
C GLY A 55 -17.33 9.50 2.18
N LEU A 56 -16.62 8.44 1.76
CA LEU A 56 -16.06 8.33 0.42
C LEU A 56 -17.15 8.23 -0.65
N ALA A 57 -18.21 7.48 -0.40
CA ALA A 57 -19.37 7.39 -1.30
C ALA A 57 -20.06 8.74 -1.46
N ALA A 58 -20.29 9.47 -0.38
CA ALA A 58 -20.86 10.81 -0.42
C ALA A 58 -19.95 11.79 -1.19
N LEU A 59 -18.64 11.72 -0.98
CA LEU A 59 -17.66 12.51 -1.73
C LEU A 59 -17.70 12.20 -3.23
N LEU A 60 -17.73 10.91 -3.60
CA LEU A 60 -17.83 10.49 -5.00
C LEU A 60 -19.12 10.99 -5.66
N ILE A 61 -20.27 10.86 -4.97
CA ILE A 61 -21.55 11.36 -5.47
C ILE A 61 -21.50 12.88 -5.65
N ALA A 62 -20.96 13.61 -4.68
CA ALA A 62 -20.80 15.07 -4.78
C ALA A 62 -19.90 15.45 -5.98
N PHE A 63 -18.79 14.75 -6.20
CA PHE A 63 -17.94 14.96 -7.37
C PHE A 63 -18.67 14.71 -8.70
N ILE A 64 -19.43 13.61 -8.80
CA ILE A 64 -20.19 13.27 -10.01
C ILE A 64 -21.27 14.34 -10.29
N VAL A 65 -21.99 14.78 -9.25
CA VAL A 65 -23.01 15.82 -9.40
C VAL A 65 -22.40 17.15 -9.82
N ILE A 66 -21.32 17.60 -9.17
CA ILE A 66 -20.62 18.83 -9.52
C ILE A 66 -20.07 18.73 -10.94
N ALA A 67 -19.39 17.65 -11.29
CA ALA A 67 -18.82 17.47 -12.62
C ALA A 67 -19.88 17.45 -13.72
N GLY A 68 -20.98 16.70 -13.51
CA GLY A 68 -22.08 16.63 -14.45
C GLY A 68 -22.88 17.94 -14.59
N SER A 69 -22.86 18.81 -13.57
CA SER A 69 -23.51 20.14 -13.63
C SER A 69 -22.65 21.23 -14.20
N THR A 70 -21.31 21.04 -14.24
CA THR A 70 -20.36 22.07 -14.68
C THR A 70 -19.84 21.87 -16.10
N THR A 71 -19.96 20.68 -16.67
CA THR A 71 -19.53 20.39 -18.06
C THR A 71 -20.35 19.28 -18.69
N ASP A 72 -20.91 19.55 -19.90
CA ASP A 72 -21.66 18.59 -20.68
C ASP A 72 -20.79 17.41 -21.15
N ALA A 73 -19.48 17.61 -21.26
CA ALA A 73 -18.53 16.59 -21.69
C ALA A 73 -18.33 15.47 -20.66
N PHE A 74 -18.64 15.71 -19.37
CA PHE A 74 -18.33 14.76 -18.30
C PHE A 74 -19.07 13.42 -18.44
N LEU A 75 -20.39 13.45 -18.72
CA LEU A 75 -21.24 12.27 -18.83
C LEU A 75 -21.26 11.66 -20.23
N THR A 76 -20.41 12.11 -21.16
CA THR A 76 -20.33 11.50 -22.49
C THR A 76 -19.71 10.10 -22.42
N GLU A 77 -20.17 9.19 -23.29
CA GLU A 77 -19.65 7.82 -23.38
C GLU A 77 -18.13 7.81 -23.59
N GLY A 78 -17.63 8.70 -24.46
CA GLY A 78 -16.19 8.82 -24.73
C GLY A 78 -15.39 9.21 -23.49
N ASN A 79 -15.87 10.17 -22.68
CA ASN A 79 -15.20 10.58 -21.48
C ASN A 79 -15.25 9.50 -20.38
N ILE A 80 -16.40 8.84 -20.20
CA ILE A 80 -16.53 7.73 -19.23
C ILE A 80 -15.58 6.59 -19.61
N THR A 81 -15.52 6.22 -20.89
CA THR A 81 -14.59 5.20 -21.38
C THR A 81 -13.13 5.59 -21.14
N ASN A 82 -12.77 6.85 -21.40
CA ASN A 82 -11.43 7.36 -21.12
C ASN A 82 -11.10 7.35 -19.63
N LEU A 83 -12.02 7.80 -18.77
CA LEU A 83 -11.88 7.75 -17.33
C LEU A 83 -11.61 6.32 -16.83
N LEU A 84 -12.42 5.36 -17.29
CA LEU A 84 -12.27 3.95 -16.98
C LEU A 84 -10.92 3.39 -17.42
N LYS A 85 -10.44 3.75 -18.61
CA LYS A 85 -9.12 3.34 -19.12
C LYS A 85 -7.97 4.00 -18.35
N GLN A 86 -8.10 5.27 -17.97
CA GLN A 86 -7.05 5.99 -17.24
C GLN A 86 -6.88 5.48 -15.80
N MET A 87 -7.98 5.15 -15.12
CA MET A 87 -7.92 4.67 -13.73
C MET A 87 -7.26 3.31 -13.58
N VAL A 88 -7.12 2.51 -14.66
CA VAL A 88 -6.54 1.16 -14.62
C VAL A 88 -5.12 1.18 -14.06
N THR A 89 -4.27 2.05 -14.58
CA THR A 89 -2.87 2.15 -14.14
C THR A 89 -2.78 2.49 -12.66
N THR A 90 -3.43 3.58 -12.24
CA THR A 90 -3.46 3.99 -10.82
C THR A 90 -4.10 2.92 -9.94
N GLY A 91 -5.16 2.25 -10.44
CA GLY A 91 -5.85 1.19 -9.72
C GLY A 91 -4.94 -0.01 -9.44
N LEU A 92 -4.28 -0.54 -10.47
CA LEU A 92 -3.35 -1.66 -10.30
C LEU A 92 -2.22 -1.31 -9.34
N LEU A 93 -1.61 -0.12 -9.52
CA LEU A 93 -0.55 0.35 -8.63
C LEU A 93 -1.02 0.54 -7.20
N ALA A 94 -2.22 1.09 -6.99
CA ALA A 94 -2.78 1.28 -5.65
C ALA A 94 -3.08 -0.05 -4.96
N PHE A 95 -3.56 -1.06 -5.68
CA PHE A 95 -3.73 -2.40 -5.10
C PHE A 95 -2.38 -3.02 -4.71
N GLY A 96 -1.38 -2.98 -5.60
CA GLY A 96 -0.02 -3.43 -5.30
C GLY A 96 0.57 -2.70 -4.09
N MET A 97 0.50 -1.37 -4.09
CA MET A 97 0.96 -0.50 -3.00
C MET A 97 0.25 -0.82 -1.68
N LEU A 98 -1.07 -1.08 -1.71
CA LEU A 98 -1.82 -1.47 -0.51
C LEU A 98 -1.22 -2.70 0.16
N THR A 99 -0.84 -3.74 -0.61
CA THR A 99 -0.25 -4.96 -0.04
C THR A 99 1.05 -4.68 0.69
N VAL A 100 1.87 -3.77 0.18
CA VAL A 100 3.13 -3.34 0.80
C VAL A 100 2.86 -2.46 2.02
N ILE A 101 1.96 -1.47 1.92
CA ILE A 101 1.56 -0.60 3.04
C ILE A 101 1.00 -1.42 4.19
N LEU A 102 0.21 -2.47 3.94
CA LEU A 102 -0.31 -3.35 4.98
C LEU A 102 0.80 -4.00 5.82
N THR A 103 1.99 -4.23 5.26
CA THR A 103 3.15 -4.75 6.00
C THR A 103 3.99 -3.66 6.69
N GLY A 104 3.63 -2.38 6.56
CA GLY A 104 4.39 -1.24 7.07
C GLY A 104 5.51 -0.78 6.14
N GLY A 105 5.54 -1.24 4.88
CA GLY A 105 6.47 -0.81 3.83
C GLY A 105 5.87 0.21 2.87
N ILE A 106 6.72 0.75 2.00
CA ILE A 106 6.34 1.59 0.86
C ILE A 106 7.18 1.13 -0.34
N ASP A 107 6.58 1.05 -1.52
CA ASP A 107 7.29 0.69 -2.75
C ASP A 107 7.31 1.88 -3.72
N LEU A 108 8.41 2.63 -3.69
CA LEU A 108 8.60 3.77 -4.58
C LEU A 108 9.00 3.37 -6.00
N SER A 109 9.37 2.12 -6.23
CA SER A 109 9.87 1.67 -7.53
C SER A 109 8.76 1.42 -8.56
N VAL A 110 7.48 1.38 -8.14
CA VAL A 110 6.36 0.98 -8.99
C VAL A 110 6.26 1.78 -10.29
N GLY A 111 6.53 3.10 -10.26
CA GLY A 111 6.51 3.94 -11.45
C GLY A 111 7.60 3.60 -12.47
N SER A 112 8.81 3.29 -12.01
CA SER A 112 9.91 2.84 -12.87
C SER A 112 9.71 1.42 -13.40
N VAL A 113 9.07 0.53 -12.59
CA VAL A 113 8.67 -0.81 -13.04
C VAL A 113 7.63 -0.72 -14.17
N VAL A 114 6.65 0.19 -14.07
CA VAL A 114 5.70 0.47 -15.17
C VAL A 114 6.44 0.81 -16.46
N ALA A 115 7.40 1.74 -16.39
CA ALA A 115 8.17 2.14 -17.57
C ALA A 115 8.96 0.96 -18.16
N PHE A 116 9.72 0.26 -17.31
CA PHE A 116 10.56 -0.85 -17.76
C PHE A 116 9.74 -2.00 -18.35
N SER A 117 8.69 -2.43 -17.66
CA SER A 117 7.82 -3.52 -18.11
C SER A 117 7.11 -3.19 -19.43
N GLY A 118 6.65 -1.94 -19.57
CA GLY A 118 6.02 -1.47 -20.80
C GLY A 118 6.98 -1.44 -21.98
N ILE A 119 8.20 -0.89 -21.77
CA ILE A 119 9.19 -0.74 -22.86
C ILE A 119 9.77 -2.10 -23.30
N VAL A 120 9.98 -3.02 -22.36
CA VAL A 120 10.42 -4.39 -22.67
C VAL A 120 9.34 -5.13 -23.44
N ALA A 121 8.06 -5.05 -23.02
CA ALA A 121 6.95 -5.69 -23.74
C ALA A 121 6.80 -5.13 -25.16
N ALA A 122 6.83 -3.80 -25.31
CA ALA A 122 6.73 -3.14 -26.61
C ALA A 122 7.89 -3.54 -27.53
N GLY A 123 9.14 -3.43 -27.06
CA GLY A 123 10.31 -3.74 -27.88
C GLY A 123 10.41 -5.22 -28.27
N LEU A 124 10.09 -6.13 -27.36
CA LEU A 124 10.10 -7.57 -27.68
C LEU A 124 8.98 -8.00 -28.61
N SER A 125 7.90 -7.21 -28.76
CA SER A 125 6.79 -7.51 -29.66
C SER A 125 7.20 -7.54 -31.13
N ALA A 126 8.29 -6.91 -31.51
CA ALA A 126 8.87 -6.97 -32.85
C ALA A 126 9.25 -8.41 -33.25
N GLY A 127 10.04 -9.06 -32.38
CA GLY A 127 10.57 -10.42 -32.67
C GLY A 127 9.76 -11.56 -32.09
N LEU A 128 8.98 -11.36 -31.03
CA LEU A 128 8.24 -12.41 -30.32
C LEU A 128 6.72 -12.33 -30.57
N PRO A 129 5.98 -13.43 -30.34
CA PRO A 129 4.52 -13.38 -30.27
C PRO A 129 4.08 -12.40 -29.17
N VAL A 130 3.07 -11.59 -29.47
CA VAL A 130 2.59 -10.51 -28.57
C VAL A 130 2.29 -11.00 -27.15
N PRO A 131 1.58 -12.13 -26.93
CA PRO A 131 1.32 -12.61 -25.57
C PRO A 131 2.61 -12.94 -24.80
N LEU A 132 3.63 -13.47 -25.49
CA LEU A 132 4.91 -13.79 -24.86
C LEU A 132 5.70 -12.52 -24.50
N ALA A 133 5.72 -11.53 -25.38
CA ALA A 133 6.36 -10.24 -25.11
C ALA A 133 5.70 -9.55 -23.89
N MET A 134 4.36 -9.54 -23.83
CA MET A 134 3.60 -9.01 -22.69
C MET A 134 3.87 -9.79 -21.40
N LEU A 135 3.97 -11.12 -21.47
CA LEU A 135 4.29 -11.96 -20.30
C LEU A 135 5.69 -11.69 -19.77
N ILE A 136 6.67 -11.47 -20.66
CA ILE A 136 8.05 -11.11 -20.25
C ILE A 136 8.06 -9.73 -19.58
N GLY A 137 7.33 -8.75 -20.13
CA GLY A 137 7.15 -7.45 -19.50
C GLY A 137 6.54 -7.56 -18.10
N LEU A 138 5.46 -8.32 -17.94
CA LEU A 138 4.86 -8.60 -16.65
C LEU A 138 5.84 -9.31 -15.70
N ALA A 139 6.54 -10.33 -16.17
CA ALA A 139 7.49 -11.11 -15.39
C ALA A 139 8.66 -10.26 -14.89
N SER A 140 9.11 -9.27 -15.67
CA SER A 140 10.12 -8.31 -15.25
C SER A 140 9.66 -7.52 -14.01
N GLY A 141 8.40 -7.09 -13.96
CA GLY A 141 7.82 -6.43 -12.80
C GLY A 141 7.79 -7.34 -11.56
N VAL A 142 7.37 -8.60 -11.73
CA VAL A 142 7.45 -9.61 -10.65
C VAL A 142 8.88 -9.78 -10.16
N GLY A 143 9.85 -9.87 -11.07
CA GLY A 143 11.26 -10.01 -10.77
C GLY A 143 11.80 -8.87 -9.90
N PHE A 144 11.52 -7.63 -10.27
CA PHE A 144 11.89 -6.46 -9.46
C PHE A 144 11.20 -6.44 -8.09
N GLY A 145 9.92 -6.80 -8.04
CA GLY A 145 9.19 -6.95 -6.78
C GLY A 145 9.81 -8.00 -5.86
N LEU A 146 10.19 -9.16 -6.41
CA LEU A 146 10.88 -10.22 -5.66
C LEU A 146 12.23 -9.76 -5.12
N VAL A 147 13.02 -9.05 -5.93
CA VAL A 147 14.32 -8.48 -5.51
C VAL A 147 14.13 -7.47 -4.39
N ASN A 148 13.22 -6.50 -4.55
CA ASN A 148 12.92 -5.52 -3.51
C ASN A 148 12.45 -6.20 -2.20
N GLY A 149 11.52 -7.13 -2.32
CA GLY A 149 11.01 -7.89 -1.18
C GLY A 149 12.10 -8.72 -0.49
N ALA A 150 13.00 -9.34 -1.25
CA ALA A 150 14.14 -10.09 -0.70
C ALA A 150 15.12 -9.17 0.04
N LEU A 151 15.45 -8.01 -0.53
CA LEU A 151 16.34 -7.02 0.10
C LEU A 151 15.74 -6.52 1.42
N VAL A 152 14.48 -6.14 1.42
CA VAL A 152 13.78 -5.68 2.65
C VAL A 152 13.68 -6.80 3.68
N ALA A 153 13.24 -8.00 3.27
CA ALA A 153 12.93 -9.07 4.20
C ALA A 153 14.16 -9.83 4.71
N ARG A 154 15.19 -10.06 3.83
CA ARG A 154 16.36 -10.89 4.16
C ARG A 154 17.44 -10.09 4.87
N PHE A 155 17.67 -8.84 4.40
CA PHE A 155 18.72 -7.96 4.92
C PHE A 155 18.17 -6.93 5.90
N GLN A 156 16.85 -6.92 6.16
CA GLN A 156 16.18 -5.99 7.09
C GLN A 156 16.47 -4.52 6.79
N LEU A 157 16.66 -4.22 5.50
CA LEU A 157 16.87 -2.85 5.03
C LEU A 157 15.56 -2.06 5.10
N ALA A 158 15.67 -0.77 5.34
CA ALA A 158 14.51 0.11 5.36
C ALA A 158 13.80 0.09 3.99
N PRO A 159 12.49 -0.21 3.93
CA PRO A 159 11.75 -0.31 2.68
C PRO A 159 11.91 0.89 1.77
N PHE A 160 11.83 2.09 2.33
CA PHE A 160 12.00 3.35 1.61
C PHE A 160 13.37 3.44 0.88
N VAL A 161 14.46 3.06 1.56
CA VAL A 161 15.81 3.13 0.97
C VAL A 161 15.96 2.14 -0.17
N VAL A 162 15.48 0.89 0.02
CA VAL A 162 15.56 -0.16 -1.01
C VAL A 162 14.77 0.26 -2.25
N THR A 163 13.52 0.71 -2.07
CA THR A 163 12.65 1.01 -3.20
C THR A 163 13.00 2.33 -3.89
N LEU A 164 13.61 3.29 -3.18
CA LEU A 164 14.19 4.49 -3.79
C LEU A 164 15.41 4.15 -4.66
N ALA A 165 16.31 3.29 -4.16
CA ALA A 165 17.43 2.79 -4.96
C ALA A 165 16.92 2.00 -6.18
N ALA A 166 15.91 1.13 -6.00
CA ALA A 166 15.28 0.40 -7.09
C ALA A 166 14.62 1.34 -8.11
N LEU A 167 13.94 2.41 -7.68
CA LEU A 167 13.35 3.41 -8.56
C LEU A 167 14.38 3.98 -9.52
N THR A 168 15.54 4.41 -9.00
CA THR A 168 16.61 5.00 -9.82
C THR A 168 17.27 3.95 -10.70
N THR A 169 17.56 2.76 -10.19
CA THR A 169 18.18 1.67 -10.94
C THR A 169 17.29 1.20 -12.08
N ILE A 170 16.00 0.91 -11.81
CA ILE A 170 15.06 0.41 -12.83
C ILE A 170 14.79 1.49 -13.88
N ARG A 171 14.70 2.77 -13.45
CA ARG A 171 14.58 3.90 -14.37
C ARG A 171 15.80 3.97 -15.30
N GLY A 172 17.01 3.84 -14.75
CA GLY A 172 18.23 3.75 -15.53
C GLY A 172 18.22 2.60 -16.52
N LEU A 173 17.80 1.40 -16.09
CA LEU A 173 17.66 0.24 -16.97
C LEU A 173 16.64 0.46 -18.11
N ALA A 174 15.55 1.20 -17.86
CA ALA A 174 14.60 1.55 -18.91
C ALA A 174 15.24 2.44 -19.98
N PHE A 175 16.05 3.42 -19.57
CA PHE A 175 16.82 4.25 -20.51
C PHE A 175 17.97 3.49 -21.20
N VAL A 176 18.63 2.54 -20.54
CA VAL A 176 19.64 1.65 -21.16
C VAL A 176 18.98 0.77 -22.23
N TYR A 177 17.74 0.30 -22.02
CA TYR A 177 17.01 -0.47 -23.02
C TYR A 177 16.67 0.39 -24.25
N SER A 178 16.18 1.60 -24.07
CA SER A 178 15.95 2.59 -25.13
C SER A 178 15.92 4.01 -24.57
N GLU A 179 16.68 4.93 -25.18
CA GLU A 179 16.63 6.36 -24.86
C GLU A 179 15.39 7.05 -25.47
N THR A 180 14.83 6.46 -26.52
CA THR A 180 13.69 6.97 -27.27
C THR A 180 12.43 6.15 -27.02
N PRO A 181 11.25 6.73 -27.25
CA PRO A 181 10.02 5.98 -27.19
C PRO A 181 9.99 4.78 -28.16
N VAL A 182 9.49 3.64 -27.70
CA VAL A 182 9.39 2.39 -28.46
C VAL A 182 7.93 2.15 -28.81
N ALA A 183 7.61 2.09 -30.10
CA ALA A 183 6.31 1.72 -30.59
C ALA A 183 6.24 0.19 -30.80
N PRO A 184 5.18 -0.50 -30.36
CA PRO A 184 4.97 -1.90 -30.70
C PRO A 184 4.74 -2.05 -32.22
N GLU A 185 5.36 -3.06 -32.83
CA GLU A 185 5.25 -3.27 -34.28
C GLU A 185 4.01 -4.06 -34.70
N LYS A 186 3.45 -4.88 -33.78
CA LYS A 186 2.32 -5.78 -34.10
C LYS A 186 1.00 -5.21 -33.63
N GLU A 187 0.01 -5.18 -34.51
CA GLU A 187 -1.34 -4.66 -34.23
C GLU A 187 -2.00 -5.34 -33.03
N GLY A 188 -1.86 -6.65 -32.84
CA GLY A 188 -2.36 -7.37 -31.67
C GLY A 188 -1.87 -6.87 -30.32
N PHE A 189 -0.79 -6.06 -30.28
CA PHE A 189 -0.32 -5.45 -29.04
C PHE A 189 -1.30 -4.39 -28.51
N PHE A 190 -2.01 -3.70 -29.37
CA PHE A 190 -2.95 -2.65 -29.00
C PHE A 190 -4.28 -3.18 -28.44
N GLU A 191 -4.61 -4.44 -28.72
CA GLU A 191 -5.89 -5.03 -28.32
C GLU A 191 -6.12 -5.00 -26.81
N LEU A 192 -5.10 -5.29 -26.00
CA LEU A 192 -5.24 -5.32 -24.54
C LEU A 192 -5.68 -3.97 -23.96
N GLY A 193 -5.20 -2.86 -24.53
CA GLY A 193 -5.49 -1.51 -24.05
C GLY A 193 -6.71 -0.86 -24.71
N SER A 194 -7.05 -1.28 -25.94
CA SER A 194 -8.12 -0.67 -26.75
C SER A 194 -9.43 -1.45 -26.71
N ALA A 195 -9.37 -2.79 -26.58
CA ALA A 195 -10.56 -3.65 -26.65
C ALA A 195 -11.61 -3.29 -25.59
N VAL A 196 -12.86 -3.39 -26.00
CA VAL A 196 -14.03 -3.19 -25.14
C VAL A 196 -14.91 -4.44 -25.17
N LEU A 197 -15.48 -4.80 -24.02
CA LEU A 197 -16.43 -5.88 -23.88
C LEU A 197 -17.75 -5.32 -23.36
N GLY A 198 -18.73 -5.14 -24.25
CA GLY A 198 -19.93 -4.37 -23.93
C GLY A 198 -19.58 -2.91 -23.64
N PRO A 199 -20.06 -2.33 -22.53
CA PRO A 199 -19.77 -0.93 -22.17
C PRO A 199 -18.42 -0.74 -21.46
N LEU A 200 -17.67 -1.83 -21.17
CA LEU A 200 -16.47 -1.76 -20.33
C LEU A 200 -15.20 -2.08 -21.12
N PRO A 201 -14.13 -1.27 -20.96
CA PRO A 201 -12.81 -1.60 -21.48
C PRO A 201 -12.27 -2.90 -20.86
N VAL A 202 -11.64 -3.75 -21.67
CA VAL A 202 -11.02 -5.01 -21.19
C VAL A 202 -9.98 -4.73 -20.10
N SER A 203 -9.18 -3.69 -20.26
CA SER A 203 -8.21 -3.27 -19.23
C SER A 203 -8.87 -2.94 -17.88
N THR A 204 -10.05 -2.32 -17.89
CA THR A 204 -10.83 -2.05 -16.67
C THR A 204 -11.34 -3.34 -16.03
N LEU A 205 -11.79 -4.31 -16.83
CA LEU A 205 -12.22 -5.62 -16.33
C LEU A 205 -11.06 -6.36 -15.67
N ILE A 206 -9.85 -6.30 -16.25
CA ILE A 206 -8.64 -6.87 -15.65
C ILE A 206 -8.34 -6.21 -14.28
N MET A 207 -8.40 -4.89 -14.19
CA MET A 207 -8.21 -4.19 -12.92
C MET A 207 -9.26 -4.61 -11.88
N LEU A 208 -10.53 -4.68 -12.24
CA LEU A 208 -11.61 -5.13 -11.36
C LEU A 208 -11.40 -6.57 -10.89
N ALA A 209 -10.95 -7.46 -11.79
CA ALA A 209 -10.61 -8.84 -11.45
C ALA A 209 -9.44 -8.90 -10.43
N VAL A 210 -8.42 -8.05 -10.59
CA VAL A 210 -7.31 -7.94 -9.61
C VAL A 210 -7.81 -7.44 -8.26
N PHE A 211 -8.68 -6.42 -8.22
CA PHE A 211 -9.27 -5.94 -6.97
C PHE A 211 -10.16 -6.99 -6.30
N LEU A 212 -10.95 -7.74 -7.07
CA LEU A 212 -11.81 -8.81 -6.55
C LEU A 212 -10.96 -9.97 -5.99
N ALA A 213 -10.04 -10.49 -6.80
CA ALA A 213 -9.15 -11.57 -6.39
C ALA A 213 -8.28 -11.16 -5.19
N GLY A 214 -7.75 -9.94 -5.23
CA GLY A 214 -6.97 -9.36 -4.15
C GLY A 214 -7.78 -9.14 -2.87
N GLY A 215 -9.04 -8.72 -3.00
CA GLY A 215 -9.96 -8.60 -1.87
C GLY A 215 -10.25 -9.96 -1.22
N ILE A 216 -10.47 -10.98 -2.02
CA ILE A 216 -10.62 -12.37 -1.54
C ILE A 216 -9.32 -12.84 -0.90
N PHE A 217 -8.17 -12.62 -1.54
CA PHE A 217 -6.85 -12.97 -1.01
C PHE A 217 -6.63 -12.35 0.37
N LEU A 218 -6.77 -11.03 0.51
CA LEU A 218 -6.50 -10.34 1.77
C LEU A 218 -7.49 -10.70 2.89
N SER A 219 -8.78 -10.94 2.56
CA SER A 219 -9.81 -11.21 3.55
C SER A 219 -9.97 -12.69 3.90
N ARG A 220 -9.79 -13.59 2.94
CA ARG A 220 -10.14 -15.01 3.08
C ARG A 220 -8.93 -15.93 3.26
N THR A 221 -7.71 -15.54 2.81
CA THR A 221 -6.54 -16.42 2.92
C THR A 221 -5.72 -16.17 4.20
N PRO A 222 -5.04 -17.21 4.73
CA PRO A 222 -4.11 -17.03 5.84
C PRO A 222 -2.96 -16.06 5.50
N ALA A 223 -2.45 -16.13 4.26
CA ALA A 223 -1.37 -15.25 3.80
C ALA A 223 -1.80 -13.78 3.80
N GLY A 224 -2.98 -13.46 3.27
CA GLY A 224 -3.51 -12.09 3.29
C GLY A 224 -3.71 -11.55 4.70
N ARG A 225 -4.26 -12.35 5.61
CA ARG A 225 -4.39 -11.95 7.02
C ARG A 225 -3.03 -11.74 7.69
N SER A 226 -2.03 -12.55 7.34
CA SER A 226 -0.67 -12.40 7.86
C SER A 226 -0.03 -11.09 7.42
N LEU A 227 -0.26 -10.61 6.18
CA LEU A 227 0.22 -9.29 5.73
C LEU A 227 -0.28 -8.16 6.63
N VAL A 228 -1.58 -8.17 6.96
CA VAL A 228 -2.19 -7.18 7.86
C VAL A 228 -1.61 -7.29 9.28
N ALA A 229 -1.47 -8.51 9.78
CA ALA A 229 -0.94 -8.77 11.12
C ALA A 229 0.52 -8.31 11.28
N ILE A 230 1.36 -8.51 10.24
CA ILE A 230 2.77 -8.09 10.21
C ILE A 230 2.89 -6.58 10.40
N GLY A 231 2.05 -5.79 9.72
CA GLY A 231 2.05 -4.34 9.89
C GLY A 231 1.56 -3.87 11.27
N GLY A 232 0.83 -4.70 12.00
CA GLY A 232 0.47 -4.44 13.39
C GLY A 232 1.63 -4.68 14.35
N SER A 233 2.28 -5.84 14.24
CA SER A 233 3.49 -6.23 14.99
C SER A 233 4.15 -7.43 14.33
N ALA A 234 5.22 -7.18 13.59
CA ALA A 234 6.00 -8.25 12.96
C ALA A 234 6.59 -9.23 14.00
N GLU A 235 6.94 -8.73 15.19
CA GLU A 235 7.49 -9.55 16.26
C GLU A 235 6.45 -10.52 16.82
N THR A 236 5.24 -10.05 17.08
CA THR A 236 4.13 -10.91 17.54
C THR A 236 3.82 -12.01 16.53
N VAL A 237 3.82 -11.66 15.24
CA VAL A 237 3.58 -12.63 14.14
C VAL A 237 4.71 -13.66 14.06
N ARG A 238 5.96 -13.23 14.26
CA ARG A 238 7.14 -14.12 14.32
C ARG A 238 7.06 -15.10 15.49
N LEU A 239 6.67 -14.63 16.66
CA LEU A 239 6.50 -15.47 17.86
C LEU A 239 5.35 -16.48 17.69
N ALA A 240 4.35 -16.18 16.88
CA ALA A 240 3.29 -17.11 16.50
C ALA A 240 3.73 -18.15 15.44
N GLY A 241 5.02 -18.20 15.08
CA GLY A 241 5.58 -19.15 14.13
C GLY A 241 5.33 -18.84 12.66
N ILE A 242 4.79 -17.67 12.34
CA ILE A 242 4.50 -17.26 10.96
C ILE A 242 5.74 -16.65 10.32
N GLY A 243 6.08 -17.11 9.12
CA GLY A 243 7.27 -16.67 8.39
C GLY A 243 7.15 -15.24 7.84
N VAL A 244 7.42 -14.22 8.65
CA VAL A 244 7.33 -12.79 8.29
C VAL A 244 8.04 -12.48 6.98
N ARG A 245 9.27 -12.97 6.80
CA ARG A 245 10.08 -12.71 5.60
C ARG A 245 9.37 -13.10 4.30
N ARG A 246 8.75 -14.29 4.27
CA ARG A 246 8.05 -14.80 3.07
C ARG A 246 6.87 -13.91 2.70
N HIS A 247 6.14 -13.42 3.69
CA HIS A 247 4.99 -12.55 3.47
C HIS A 247 5.38 -11.16 2.99
N ILE A 248 6.50 -10.60 3.50
CA ILE A 248 7.03 -9.34 2.99
C ILE A 248 7.44 -9.51 1.51
N VAL A 249 8.20 -10.57 1.17
CA VAL A 249 8.56 -10.85 -0.23
C VAL A 249 7.32 -10.98 -1.11
N LEU A 250 6.28 -11.68 -0.63
CA LEU A 250 5.02 -11.83 -1.35
C LEU A 250 4.33 -10.48 -1.60
N ALA A 251 4.31 -9.57 -0.61
CA ALA A 251 3.71 -8.24 -0.76
C ALA A 251 4.39 -7.43 -1.88
N TYR A 252 5.72 -7.42 -1.89
CA TYR A 252 6.48 -6.74 -2.96
C TYR A 252 6.37 -7.44 -4.31
N ALA A 253 6.28 -8.78 -4.35
CA ALA A 253 6.04 -9.53 -5.58
C ALA A 253 4.68 -9.17 -6.20
N ILE A 254 3.63 -9.04 -5.37
CA ILE A 254 2.31 -8.59 -5.80
C ILE A 254 2.37 -7.14 -6.31
N SER A 255 3.10 -6.25 -5.60
CA SER A 255 3.31 -4.87 -6.03
C SER A 255 3.98 -4.80 -7.40
N GLY A 256 5.07 -5.54 -7.57
CA GLY A 256 5.79 -5.62 -8.84
C GLY A 256 4.96 -6.25 -9.97
N ALA A 257 4.15 -7.28 -9.67
CA ALA A 257 3.23 -7.87 -10.64
C ALA A 257 2.17 -6.86 -11.10
N CYS A 258 1.57 -6.12 -10.18
CA CYS A 258 0.61 -5.06 -10.50
C CYS A 258 1.27 -3.92 -11.31
N ALA A 259 2.50 -3.53 -10.97
CA ALA A 259 3.23 -2.52 -11.71
C ALA A 259 3.63 -2.99 -13.11
N GLY A 260 4.08 -4.24 -13.25
CA GLY A 260 4.37 -4.85 -14.56
C GLY A 260 3.14 -4.94 -15.45
N LEU A 261 2.02 -5.38 -14.89
CA LEU A 261 0.74 -5.45 -15.60
C LEU A 261 0.26 -4.04 -16.03
N ALA A 262 0.39 -3.07 -15.14
CA ALA A 262 0.04 -1.68 -15.43
C ALA A 262 0.89 -1.10 -16.57
N GLY A 263 2.20 -1.43 -16.61
CA GLY A 263 3.12 -1.01 -17.66
C GLY A 263 2.75 -1.57 -19.02
N VAL A 264 2.48 -2.87 -19.09
CA VAL A 264 2.04 -3.55 -20.32
C VAL A 264 0.72 -2.99 -20.83
N ILE A 265 -0.28 -2.84 -19.96
CA ILE A 265 -1.58 -2.26 -20.33
C ILE A 265 -1.44 -0.81 -20.78
N LEU A 266 -0.60 -0.01 -20.10
CA LEU A 266 -0.39 1.39 -20.46
C LEU A 266 0.28 1.52 -21.82
N ALA A 267 1.33 0.73 -22.10
CA ALA A 267 1.99 0.69 -23.40
C ALA A 267 1.04 0.25 -24.52
N SER A 268 0.20 -0.76 -24.28
CA SER A 268 -0.84 -1.22 -25.19
C SER A 268 -1.89 -0.15 -25.47
N ARG A 269 -2.32 0.59 -24.44
CA ARG A 269 -3.34 1.64 -24.57
C ARG A 269 -2.85 2.87 -25.33
N VAL A 270 -1.63 3.32 -25.00
CA VAL A 270 -1.04 4.55 -25.56
C VAL A 270 -0.45 4.30 -26.94
N GLY A 271 -0.11 3.05 -27.26
CA GLY A 271 0.53 2.68 -28.51
C GLY A 271 2.02 3.00 -28.56
N ILE A 272 2.59 3.43 -27.43
CA ILE A 272 3.99 3.76 -27.32
C ILE A 272 4.46 3.56 -25.86
N ALA A 273 5.63 3.01 -25.67
CA ALA A 273 6.27 2.86 -24.39
C ALA A 273 7.44 3.82 -24.28
N GLN A 274 7.51 4.57 -23.17
CA GLN A 274 8.56 5.57 -22.94
C GLN A 274 9.33 5.26 -21.65
N PRO A 275 10.66 5.41 -21.63
CA PRO A 275 11.45 5.16 -20.43
C PRO A 275 11.17 6.17 -19.29
N SER A 276 10.66 7.37 -19.61
CA SER A 276 10.29 8.41 -18.66
C SER A 276 8.87 8.28 -18.10
N VAL A 277 8.02 7.39 -18.65
CA VAL A 277 6.64 7.21 -18.19
C VAL A 277 6.59 6.74 -16.74
N GLY A 278 5.49 7.00 -16.06
CA GLY A 278 5.32 6.54 -14.68
C GLY A 278 6.03 7.39 -13.63
N THR A 279 6.56 8.56 -13.98
CA THR A 279 7.10 9.51 -12.99
C THR A 279 5.97 9.99 -12.08
N ALA A 280 6.17 9.90 -10.77
CA ALA A 280 5.21 10.24 -9.72
C ALA A 280 3.98 9.30 -9.61
N PHE A 281 3.92 8.19 -10.34
CA PHE A 281 2.83 7.21 -10.22
C PHE A 281 2.81 6.53 -8.85
N GLU A 282 3.97 6.39 -8.19
CA GLU A 282 4.09 5.93 -6.80
C GLU A 282 3.31 6.85 -5.84
N LEU A 283 3.33 8.16 -6.08
CA LEU A 283 2.59 9.12 -5.25
C LEU A 283 1.08 8.99 -5.46
N ASP A 284 0.62 8.80 -6.70
CA ASP A 284 -0.79 8.54 -6.99
C ASP A 284 -1.27 7.24 -6.32
N ALA A 285 -0.46 6.17 -6.35
CA ALA A 285 -0.78 4.91 -5.69
C ALA A 285 -0.87 5.05 -4.16
N ILE A 286 0.08 5.76 -3.55
CA ILE A 286 0.05 6.07 -2.12
C ILE A 286 -1.16 6.92 -1.78
N ALA A 287 -1.43 7.97 -2.57
CA ALA A 287 -2.58 8.85 -2.35
C ALA A 287 -3.90 8.09 -2.38
N ALA A 288 -4.11 7.19 -3.37
CA ALA A 288 -5.30 6.36 -3.44
C ALA A 288 -5.48 5.49 -2.19
N CYS A 289 -4.38 4.86 -1.70
CA CYS A 289 -4.41 4.05 -0.48
C CYS A 289 -4.74 4.90 0.75
N VAL A 290 -4.13 6.09 0.87
CA VAL A 290 -4.30 7.00 2.03
C VAL A 290 -5.69 7.61 2.03
N ILE A 291 -6.22 8.06 0.88
CA ILE A 291 -7.62 8.50 0.73
C ILE A 291 -8.57 7.38 1.13
N GLY A 292 -8.26 6.13 0.73
CA GLY A 292 -8.98 4.92 1.16
C GLY A 292 -8.77 4.54 2.64
N GLY A 293 -8.07 5.37 3.44
CA GLY A 293 -7.90 5.16 4.88
C GLY A 293 -6.83 4.15 5.26
N ALA A 294 -5.97 3.72 4.34
CA ALA A 294 -4.83 2.87 4.67
C ALA A 294 -3.84 3.62 5.57
N SER A 295 -3.28 2.94 6.55
CA SER A 295 -2.30 3.49 7.48
C SER A 295 -0.88 3.25 6.96
N LEU A 296 -0.13 4.31 6.69
CA LEU A 296 1.28 4.20 6.29
C LEU A 296 2.17 3.54 7.35
N ALA A 297 1.71 3.46 8.60
CA ALA A 297 2.38 2.71 9.66
C ALA A 297 2.12 1.19 9.59
N GLY A 298 1.32 0.72 8.65
CA GLY A 298 0.95 -0.68 8.48
C GLY A 298 -0.28 -1.14 9.28
N GLY A 299 -0.67 -2.38 9.07
CA GLY A 299 -1.69 -3.10 9.83
C GLY A 299 -3.14 -2.66 9.62
N LYS A 300 -3.38 -1.64 8.79
CA LYS A 300 -4.73 -1.12 8.51
C LYS A 300 -4.86 -0.68 7.06
N GLY A 301 -5.89 -1.16 6.41
CA GLY A 301 -6.25 -0.81 5.03
C GLY A 301 -7.37 -1.71 4.52
N SER A 302 -8.13 -1.23 3.55
CA SER A 302 -9.27 -1.94 2.95
C SER A 302 -9.18 -1.86 1.45
N VAL A 303 -9.34 -2.99 0.77
CA VAL A 303 -9.34 -3.07 -0.70
C VAL A 303 -10.47 -2.22 -1.29
N ARG A 304 -11.68 -2.28 -0.70
CA ARG A 304 -12.84 -1.50 -1.15
C ARG A 304 -12.60 0.01 -0.99
N ALA A 305 -12.09 0.41 0.16
CA ALA A 305 -11.81 1.81 0.42
C ALA A 305 -10.65 2.34 -0.44
N THR A 306 -9.62 1.53 -0.71
CA THR A 306 -8.56 1.87 -1.68
C THR A 306 -9.13 2.03 -3.08
N PHE A 307 -10.05 1.14 -3.51
CA PHE A 307 -10.73 1.28 -4.79
C PHE A 307 -11.53 2.60 -4.87
N ALA A 308 -12.25 2.98 -3.81
CA ALA A 308 -12.92 4.27 -3.73
C ALA A 308 -11.92 5.43 -3.81
N GLY A 309 -10.75 5.32 -3.17
CA GLY A 309 -9.65 6.30 -3.31
C GLY A 309 -9.13 6.42 -4.74
N VAL A 310 -9.02 5.31 -5.47
CA VAL A 310 -8.67 5.31 -6.91
C VAL A 310 -9.73 6.06 -7.72
N LEU A 311 -11.01 5.81 -7.45
CA LEU A 311 -12.11 6.52 -8.13
C LEU A 311 -12.06 8.03 -7.87
N VAL A 312 -11.82 8.45 -6.63
CA VAL A 312 -11.68 9.88 -6.29
C VAL A 312 -10.55 10.52 -7.09
N LEU A 313 -9.38 9.89 -7.12
CA LEU A 313 -8.24 10.43 -7.89
C LEU A 313 -8.50 10.43 -9.39
N ALA A 314 -9.16 9.39 -9.92
CA ALA A 314 -9.52 9.31 -11.34
C ALA A 314 -10.50 10.42 -11.72
N LEU A 315 -11.50 10.71 -10.88
CA LEU A 315 -12.44 11.81 -11.10
C LEU A 315 -11.75 13.18 -11.04
N ILE A 316 -10.85 13.40 -10.07
CA ILE A 316 -10.08 14.63 -9.98
C ILE A 316 -9.24 14.83 -11.25
N ASN A 317 -8.48 13.80 -11.66
CA ASN A 317 -7.65 13.89 -12.87
C ASN A 317 -8.50 14.10 -14.13
N ASN A 318 -9.65 13.45 -14.23
CA ASN A 318 -10.57 13.61 -15.35
C ASN A 318 -11.12 15.03 -15.43
N LEU A 319 -11.57 15.60 -14.31
CA LEU A 319 -12.04 16.98 -14.28
C LEU A 319 -10.95 17.98 -14.64
N LEU A 320 -9.74 17.81 -14.10
CA LEU A 320 -8.61 18.68 -14.43
C LEU A 320 -8.28 18.62 -15.93
N ASN A 321 -8.39 17.44 -16.55
CA ASN A 321 -8.22 17.30 -18.00
C ASN A 321 -9.36 17.94 -18.78
N LEU A 322 -10.62 17.84 -18.34
CA LEU A 322 -11.76 18.48 -19.00
C LEU A 322 -11.71 20.00 -18.94
N TYR A 323 -11.05 20.57 -17.93
CA TYR A 323 -10.80 22.00 -17.80
C TYR A 323 -9.45 22.44 -18.39
N ASP A 324 -8.79 21.59 -19.17
CA ASP A 324 -7.49 21.86 -19.81
C ASP A 324 -6.39 22.33 -18.83
N VAL A 325 -6.46 21.87 -17.56
CA VAL A 325 -5.45 22.18 -16.56
C VAL A 325 -4.14 21.50 -16.93
N GLN A 326 -3.08 22.25 -17.12
CA GLN A 326 -1.77 21.73 -17.48
C GLN A 326 -1.26 20.68 -16.49
N SER A 327 -0.60 19.64 -16.99
CA SER A 327 -0.12 18.51 -16.20
C SER A 327 0.76 18.90 -15.00
N PHE A 328 1.52 19.98 -15.10
CA PHE A 328 2.36 20.49 -14.00
C PHE A 328 1.52 20.98 -12.82
N TRP A 329 0.42 21.70 -13.07
CA TRP A 329 -0.53 22.13 -12.04
C TRP A 329 -1.26 20.94 -11.42
N GLN A 330 -1.57 19.91 -12.22
CA GLN A 330 -2.13 18.65 -11.68
C GLN A 330 -1.18 18.00 -10.66
N GLN A 331 0.14 18.00 -10.92
CA GLN A 331 1.13 17.46 -9.96
C GLN A 331 1.18 18.27 -8.66
N VAL A 332 1.11 19.60 -8.73
CA VAL A 332 1.04 20.47 -7.54
C VAL A 332 -0.19 20.17 -6.71
N LEU A 333 -1.35 20.07 -7.35
CA LEU A 333 -2.62 19.75 -6.68
C LEU A 333 -2.59 18.38 -6.02
N LYS A 334 -2.05 17.36 -6.69
CA LYS A 334 -1.88 16.01 -6.12
C LYS A 334 -1.02 16.03 -4.85
N GLY A 335 0.12 16.75 -4.89
CA GLY A 335 0.98 16.91 -3.71
C GLY A 335 0.23 17.56 -2.53
N LEU A 336 -0.52 18.62 -2.79
CA LEU A 336 -1.34 19.28 -1.76
C LEU A 336 -2.45 18.38 -1.21
N ILE A 337 -3.12 17.61 -2.06
CA ILE A 337 -4.14 16.64 -1.65
C ILE A 337 -3.55 15.58 -0.72
N ILE A 338 -2.37 15.02 -1.04
CA ILE A 338 -1.70 14.02 -0.19
C ILE A 338 -1.43 14.61 1.19
N VAL A 339 -0.85 15.82 1.25
CA VAL A 339 -0.55 16.49 2.53
C VAL A 339 -1.83 16.75 3.32
N ALA A 340 -2.89 17.26 2.67
CA ALA A 340 -4.17 17.53 3.31
C ALA A 340 -4.79 16.26 3.91
N VAL A 341 -4.80 15.14 3.16
CA VAL A 341 -5.35 13.86 3.62
C VAL A 341 -4.57 13.31 4.81
N ILE A 342 -3.22 13.38 4.78
CA ILE A 342 -2.38 12.95 5.90
C ILE A 342 -2.65 13.80 7.16
N LEU A 343 -2.79 15.12 7.02
CA LEU A 343 -3.11 16.01 8.13
C LEU A 343 -4.47 15.69 8.75
N VAL A 344 -5.50 15.46 7.91
CA VAL A 344 -6.85 15.08 8.36
C VAL A 344 -6.82 13.74 9.11
N GLN A 345 -6.08 12.76 8.60
CA GLN A 345 -5.93 11.46 9.29
C GLN A 345 -5.25 11.61 10.65
N ARG A 346 -4.26 12.48 10.76
CA ARG A 346 -3.55 12.72 12.03
C ARG A 346 -4.46 13.41 13.06
N THR A 347 -5.18 14.45 12.68
CA THR A 347 -6.10 15.18 13.58
C THR A 347 -7.25 14.29 14.06
N GLY A 348 -7.80 13.42 13.21
CA GLY A 348 -8.80 12.44 13.60
C GLY A 348 -8.33 11.46 14.68
N ARG A 349 -7.05 11.07 14.66
CA ARG A 349 -6.43 10.23 15.70
C ARG A 349 -6.27 10.96 17.03
N PHE A 350 -5.92 12.24 17.04
CA PHE A 350 -5.80 13.04 18.25
C PHE A 350 -7.13 13.21 18.99
N ARG A 351 -8.23 13.47 18.27
CA ARG A 351 -9.58 13.60 18.88
C ARG A 351 -10.06 12.31 19.55
N THR A 352 -9.72 11.14 19.01
CA THR A 352 -10.08 9.85 19.62
C THR A 352 -9.23 9.52 20.85
N ALA A 353 -7.96 9.92 20.88
CA ALA A 353 -7.09 9.72 22.04
C ALA A 353 -7.52 10.60 23.23
N ILE A 354 -7.90 11.85 22.98
CA ILE A 354 -8.38 12.77 24.03
C ILE A 354 -9.75 12.34 24.56
N GLY A 355 -10.65 11.81 23.71
CA GLY A 355 -11.95 11.30 24.12
C GLY A 355 -11.89 10.01 24.94
N ALA A 356 -10.81 9.22 24.79
CA ALA A 356 -10.59 7.99 25.57
C ALA A 356 -9.89 8.24 26.91
N SER A 357 -9.31 9.42 27.15
CA SER A 357 -8.58 9.77 28.37
C SER A 357 -9.42 10.53 29.39
N ASN A 358 -10.77 10.56 29.30
CA ASN A 358 -11.62 11.14 30.34
C ASN A 358 -12.25 10.02 31.22
N PRO A 359 -11.52 9.52 32.27
CA PRO A 359 -12.05 8.58 33.25
C PRO A 359 -12.66 9.34 34.42
N GLY A 360 -13.54 10.29 34.15
CA GLY A 360 -14.06 11.14 35.18
C GLY A 360 -15.57 11.20 35.21
N LYS A 361 -16.21 10.14 35.74
CA LYS A 361 -17.43 10.23 36.56
C LYS A 361 -17.56 8.94 37.36
N VAL A 362 -16.71 8.79 38.38
CA VAL A 362 -17.07 7.96 39.52
C VAL A 362 -18.19 8.71 40.25
N LYS A 363 -19.42 8.25 40.07
CA LYS A 363 -20.52 8.63 40.97
C LYS A 363 -20.26 7.97 42.32
N LEU A 364 -19.82 8.76 43.28
CA LEU A 364 -19.94 8.45 44.70
C LEU A 364 -21.42 8.58 45.05
N SER A 365 -22.03 7.48 45.37
CA SER A 365 -23.31 7.39 46.08
C SER A 365 -23.12 6.53 47.31
#